data_934809e191a6273ed24fda62e60eae39
#
_entry.id   934809e191a6273ed24fda62e60eae39
#
_cell.length_a   1.000
_cell.length_b   1.000
_cell.length_c   1.000
_cell.angle_alpha   90.00
_cell.angle_beta   90.00
_cell.angle_gamma   90.00
#
_symmetry.space_group_name_H-M   'P 1'
#
loop_
_entity.id
_entity.type
_entity.pdbx_description
1 polymer ?
#
loop_
_entity_poly.entity_id
_entity_poly.type
_entity_poly.pdbx_seq_one_letter_code
_entity_poly.pdbx_strand_id
1 'polypeptide(L)'
;MEQELEQIEGTVEDIIYENTDNGYTVFEISGGGTVTVVCGIVGELHTGESVVCRGKYENHATYGRQFHAQECETDMPKDLEAVYAFLASGSLPYIGARTATKILDKFGAQALEIIANDPAQLTTISGISADKADRIQQEFKRMFGMRELIAYLAQFEISPRRAMEVFRVFGPSAMNAISSNPYLLCGEPLQLDFRHADSIAQYYHMEGDCTQRLEAALLRTLRHNAGNGHTCLPRAQLLETASHFIHQPPEKLAKALDQCIETDELSVRMFEGTPYIYLPDLLAAEQDIADRLALLAKREKQTVRDLDKNIQVLELTQGFAYAPLQKEAIRKAMTENCLVLTGGPGTGKTTTVNAILQLLEHQAERV
;
A
#
# COMPACT_ATOMS: atom_id res chain seq x y z
N MET A 1 10.43 -27.07 -15.39
CA MET A 1 10.32 -28.17 -14.39
C MET A 1 9.82 -27.53 -13.13
N GLU A 2 8.53 -27.62 -12.87
CA GLU A 2 7.96 -27.30 -11.57
C GLU A 2 8.55 -28.29 -10.56
N GLN A 3 9.32 -27.80 -9.62
CA GLN A 3 9.81 -28.62 -8.53
C GLN A 3 8.63 -28.86 -7.59
N GLU A 4 8.25 -30.12 -7.41
CA GLU A 4 7.23 -30.52 -6.44
C GLU A 4 7.57 -29.92 -5.06
N LEU A 5 6.61 -29.24 -4.46
CA LEU A 5 6.73 -28.75 -3.08
C LEU A 5 6.51 -29.94 -2.14
N GLU A 6 7.36 -30.06 -1.13
CA GLU A 6 7.14 -31.01 -0.03
C GLU A 6 6.08 -30.47 0.91
N GLN A 7 5.31 -31.36 1.53
CA GLN A 7 4.31 -31.00 2.54
C GLN A 7 4.73 -31.56 3.89
N ILE A 8 4.66 -30.73 4.91
CA ILE A 8 4.83 -31.11 6.30
C ILE A 8 3.62 -30.62 7.11
N GLU A 9 3.28 -31.40 8.14
CA GLU A 9 2.16 -31.06 9.04
C GLU A 9 2.57 -31.28 10.50
N GLY A 10 1.97 -30.48 11.39
CA GLY A 10 2.26 -30.60 12.82
C GLY A 10 1.55 -29.53 13.64
N THR A 11 1.80 -29.54 14.93
CA THR A 11 1.33 -28.55 15.88
C THR A 11 2.44 -27.55 16.18
N VAL A 12 2.15 -26.26 16.21
CA VAL A 12 3.11 -25.21 16.58
C VAL A 12 3.47 -25.35 18.07
N GLU A 13 4.74 -25.61 18.35
CA GLU A 13 5.23 -25.73 19.73
C GLU A 13 5.78 -24.42 20.27
N ASP A 14 6.57 -23.72 19.46
CA ASP A 14 7.19 -22.45 19.86
C ASP A 14 7.35 -21.50 18.66
N ILE A 15 7.32 -20.21 18.95
CA ILE A 15 7.58 -19.14 17.96
C ILE A 15 8.92 -18.51 18.31
N ILE A 16 9.94 -18.83 17.51
CA ILE A 16 11.32 -18.38 17.73
C ILE A 16 11.47 -16.91 17.35
N TYR A 17 10.83 -16.49 16.25
CA TYR A 17 10.91 -15.12 15.75
C TYR A 17 9.69 -14.77 14.92
N GLU A 18 9.17 -13.57 15.11
CA GLU A 18 8.08 -13.02 14.31
C GLU A 18 8.38 -11.58 13.92
N ASN A 19 8.13 -11.26 12.66
CA ASN A 19 8.15 -9.91 12.13
C ASN A 19 6.73 -9.49 11.74
N THR A 20 6.11 -8.71 12.59
CA THR A 20 4.71 -8.25 12.42
C THR A 20 4.51 -7.32 11.22
N ASP A 21 5.59 -6.70 10.68
CA ASP A 21 5.49 -5.80 9.54
C ASP A 21 5.33 -6.53 8.21
N ASN A 22 5.98 -7.69 8.07
CA ASN A 22 5.97 -8.46 6.82
C ASN A 22 5.41 -9.87 6.97
N GLY A 23 5.06 -10.30 8.19
CA GLY A 23 4.51 -11.62 8.50
C GLY A 23 5.52 -12.77 8.43
N TYR A 24 6.83 -12.46 8.32
CA TYR A 24 7.86 -13.49 8.33
C TYR A 24 8.03 -14.06 9.73
N THR A 25 7.83 -15.36 9.85
CA THR A 25 7.85 -16.08 11.14
C THR A 25 8.78 -17.27 11.06
N VAL A 26 9.53 -17.51 12.14
CA VAL A 26 10.33 -18.71 12.37
C VAL A 26 9.75 -19.41 13.58
N PHE A 27 9.32 -20.64 13.42
CA PHE A 27 8.60 -21.39 14.44
C PHE A 27 8.93 -22.89 14.40
N GLU A 28 8.66 -23.58 15.47
CA GLU A 28 8.81 -25.02 15.59
C GLU A 28 7.46 -25.73 15.50
N ILE A 29 7.41 -26.76 14.67
CA ILE A 29 6.27 -27.68 14.63
C ILE A 29 6.66 -29.07 15.10
N SER A 30 5.78 -29.69 15.86
CA SER A 30 5.86 -31.08 16.24
C SER A 30 4.92 -31.92 15.37
N GLY A 31 5.47 -32.84 14.62
CA GLY A 31 4.71 -33.73 13.75
C GLY A 31 5.44 -35.08 13.59
N GLY A 32 4.72 -36.23 13.69
CA GLY A 32 5.30 -37.55 13.52
C GLY A 32 6.42 -37.92 14.51
N GLY A 33 6.46 -37.26 15.67
CA GLY A 33 7.49 -37.52 16.72
C GLY A 33 8.81 -36.76 16.49
N THR A 34 8.83 -35.81 15.55
CA THR A 34 10.00 -34.97 15.27
C THR A 34 9.60 -33.47 15.34
N VAL A 35 10.53 -32.65 15.82
CA VAL A 35 10.39 -31.20 15.81
C VAL A 35 11.10 -30.66 14.57
N THR A 36 10.42 -29.83 13.81
CA THR A 36 10.95 -29.23 12.59
C THR A 36 10.86 -27.71 12.70
N VAL A 37 11.98 -27.01 12.42
CA VAL A 37 12.01 -25.56 12.32
C VAL A 37 11.48 -25.15 10.95
N VAL A 38 10.45 -24.32 10.95
CA VAL A 38 9.81 -23.78 9.75
C VAL A 38 10.04 -22.28 9.70
N CYS A 39 10.31 -21.75 8.53
CA CYS A 39 10.40 -20.32 8.30
C CYS A 39 9.62 -19.92 7.03
N GLY A 40 8.97 -18.78 7.06
CA GLY A 40 8.18 -18.30 5.91
C GLY A 40 7.31 -17.09 6.25
N ILE A 41 6.59 -16.58 5.27
CA ILE A 41 5.57 -15.56 5.47
C ILE A 41 4.25 -16.27 5.71
N VAL A 42 3.90 -16.46 6.98
CA VAL A 42 2.76 -17.30 7.38
C VAL A 42 1.67 -16.52 8.14
N GLY A 43 1.92 -15.22 8.38
CA GLY A 43 1.04 -14.42 9.23
C GLY A 43 1.25 -14.70 10.72
N GLU A 44 0.31 -14.23 11.53
CA GLU A 44 0.36 -14.37 12.99
C GLU A 44 0.04 -15.83 13.39
N LEU A 45 0.99 -16.53 14.02
CA LEU A 45 0.86 -17.90 14.51
C LEU A 45 0.80 -17.93 16.02
N HIS A 46 0.23 -19.01 16.56
CA HIS A 46 0.18 -19.23 18.01
C HIS A 46 0.52 -20.67 18.37
N THR A 47 1.14 -20.84 19.52
CA THR A 47 1.41 -22.17 20.08
C THR A 47 0.13 -22.97 20.26
N GLY A 48 0.16 -24.25 19.88
CA GLY A 48 -0.98 -25.15 19.92
C GLY A 48 -1.79 -25.22 18.63
N GLU A 49 -1.48 -24.39 17.63
CA GLU A 49 -2.18 -24.43 16.34
C GLU A 49 -1.67 -25.57 15.46
N SER A 50 -2.58 -26.19 14.73
CA SER A 50 -2.24 -27.18 13.71
C SER A 50 -1.93 -26.48 12.41
N VAL A 51 -0.79 -26.80 11.79
CA VAL A 51 -0.34 -26.19 10.55
C VAL A 51 -0.02 -27.26 9.51
N VAL A 52 -0.32 -26.94 8.26
CA VAL A 52 0.10 -27.69 7.08
C VAL A 52 0.93 -26.72 6.22
N CYS A 53 2.21 -26.99 6.10
CA CYS A 53 3.14 -26.15 5.35
C CYS A 53 3.59 -26.85 4.08
N ARG A 54 3.57 -26.13 2.94
CA ARG A 54 4.12 -26.58 1.66
C ARG A 54 5.34 -25.75 1.32
N GLY A 55 6.46 -26.40 0.99
CA GLY A 55 7.70 -25.68 0.76
C GLY A 55 8.87 -26.62 0.46
N LYS A 56 10.08 -26.21 0.88
CA LYS A 56 11.31 -26.96 0.66
C LYS A 56 12.21 -26.89 1.87
N TYR A 57 12.99 -27.97 2.07
CA TYR A 57 14.08 -27.92 3.03
C TYR A 57 15.26 -27.15 2.48
N GLU A 58 15.76 -26.22 3.27
CA GLU A 58 16.95 -25.43 2.99
C GLU A 58 17.93 -25.52 4.16
N ASN A 59 19.23 -25.40 3.86
CA ASN A 59 20.27 -25.34 4.88
C ASN A 59 20.70 -23.91 5.11
N HIS A 60 20.31 -23.34 6.25
CA HIS A 60 20.79 -22.03 6.66
C HIS A 60 22.22 -22.13 7.24
N ALA A 61 23.11 -21.22 6.84
CA ALA A 61 24.53 -21.27 7.23
C ALA A 61 24.77 -21.26 8.75
N THR A 62 23.88 -20.62 9.52
CA THR A 62 23.99 -20.45 10.98
C THR A 62 23.03 -21.35 11.75
N TYR A 63 21.83 -21.61 11.24
CA TYR A 63 20.74 -22.26 11.98
C TYR A 63 20.45 -23.69 11.50
N GLY A 64 21.23 -24.22 10.56
CA GLY A 64 21.10 -25.57 10.09
C GLY A 64 19.92 -25.81 9.14
N ARG A 65 19.39 -27.05 9.14
CA ARG A 65 18.30 -27.44 8.23
C ARG A 65 16.97 -26.88 8.70
N GLN A 66 16.33 -26.11 7.85
CA GLN A 66 15.02 -25.49 8.09
C GLN A 66 14.08 -25.81 6.92
N PHE A 67 12.77 -25.83 7.19
CA PHE A 67 11.75 -25.93 6.14
C PHE A 67 11.29 -24.53 5.74
N HIS A 68 11.58 -24.13 4.51
CA HIS A 68 11.12 -22.84 3.98
C HIS A 68 9.72 -22.99 3.40
N ALA A 69 8.72 -22.55 4.15
CA ALA A 69 7.32 -22.60 3.74
C ALA A 69 7.02 -21.49 2.72
N GLN A 70 6.47 -21.89 1.58
CA GLN A 70 5.92 -20.99 0.57
C GLN A 70 4.42 -20.78 0.80
N GLU A 71 3.76 -21.82 1.29
CA GLU A 71 2.36 -21.81 1.71
C GLU A 71 2.26 -22.40 3.09
N CYS A 72 1.41 -21.84 3.93
CA CYS A 72 1.12 -22.38 5.26
C CYS A 72 -0.38 -22.21 5.53
N GLU A 73 -1.06 -23.34 5.65
CA GLU A 73 -2.45 -23.41 6.06
C GLU A 73 -2.51 -23.69 7.56
N THR A 74 -3.30 -22.93 8.29
CA THR A 74 -3.49 -23.12 9.72
C THR A 74 -4.93 -23.50 9.98
N ASP A 75 -5.13 -24.57 10.73
CA ASP A 75 -6.45 -24.98 11.19
C ASP A 75 -6.70 -24.51 12.61
N MET A 76 -7.95 -24.19 12.91
CA MET A 76 -8.35 -23.97 14.31
C MET A 76 -8.05 -25.20 15.15
N PRO A 77 -7.59 -25.02 16.40
CA PRO A 77 -7.45 -26.15 17.32
C PRO A 77 -8.78 -26.91 17.44
N LYS A 78 -8.74 -28.22 17.24
CA LYS A 78 -9.94 -29.08 17.21
C LYS A 78 -10.09 -29.94 18.48
N ASP A 79 -8.97 -30.31 19.10
CA ASP A 79 -8.99 -31.07 20.34
C ASP A 79 -8.89 -30.13 21.56
N LEU A 80 -9.34 -30.65 22.73
CA LEU A 80 -9.40 -29.85 23.95
C LEU A 80 -8.03 -29.39 24.46
N GLU A 81 -6.98 -30.14 24.21
CA GLU A 81 -5.62 -29.81 24.64
C GLU A 81 -5.05 -28.68 23.83
N ALA A 82 -5.23 -28.70 22.51
CA ALA A 82 -4.83 -27.65 21.61
C ALA A 82 -5.65 -26.34 21.83
N VAL A 83 -6.97 -26.46 22.07
CA VAL A 83 -7.82 -25.31 22.44
C VAL A 83 -7.36 -24.70 23.76
N TYR A 84 -6.98 -25.53 24.75
CA TYR A 84 -6.42 -25.03 25.99
C TYR A 84 -5.10 -24.30 25.78
N ALA A 85 -4.17 -24.88 25.02
CA ALA A 85 -2.86 -24.30 24.72
C ALA A 85 -3.04 -22.91 24.04
N PHE A 86 -3.92 -22.85 23.06
CA PHE A 86 -4.27 -21.59 22.37
C PHE A 86 -4.85 -20.54 23.34
N LEU A 87 -5.86 -20.88 24.11
CA LEU A 87 -6.47 -19.93 25.05
C LEU A 87 -5.53 -19.50 26.18
N ALA A 88 -4.63 -20.40 26.61
CA ALA A 88 -3.66 -20.14 27.68
C ALA A 88 -2.42 -19.38 27.22
N SER A 89 -2.13 -19.33 25.90
CA SER A 89 -0.94 -18.71 25.31
C SER A 89 -0.83 -17.20 25.59
N GLY A 90 -1.95 -16.54 25.95
CA GLY A 90 -2.01 -15.07 26.12
C GLY A 90 -2.32 -14.32 24.85
N SER A 91 -2.56 -14.99 23.72
CA SER A 91 -2.93 -14.39 22.44
C SER A 91 -4.24 -13.61 22.50
N LEU A 92 -5.18 -14.03 23.34
CA LEU A 92 -6.43 -13.32 23.55
C LEU A 92 -6.37 -12.46 24.83
N PRO A 93 -6.79 -11.18 24.76
CA PRO A 93 -6.74 -10.30 25.92
C PRO A 93 -7.64 -10.85 27.06
N TYR A 94 -7.19 -10.67 28.31
CA TYR A 94 -7.89 -11.09 29.53
C TYR A 94 -8.06 -12.62 29.71
N ILE A 95 -7.56 -13.43 28.81
CA ILE A 95 -7.55 -14.88 28.93
C ILE A 95 -6.12 -15.34 29.24
N GLY A 96 -5.91 -15.84 30.42
CA GLY A 96 -4.69 -16.58 30.82
C GLY A 96 -5.08 -17.99 31.24
N ALA A 97 -4.12 -18.80 31.64
CA ALA A 97 -4.32 -20.22 31.96
C ALA A 97 -5.53 -20.53 32.86
N ARG A 98 -5.74 -19.74 33.94
CA ARG A 98 -6.89 -19.93 34.84
C ARG A 98 -8.23 -19.62 34.17
N THR A 99 -8.28 -18.63 33.30
CA THR A 99 -9.51 -18.27 32.58
C THR A 99 -9.78 -19.26 31.46
N ALA A 100 -8.75 -19.73 30.77
CA ALA A 100 -8.81 -20.77 29.76
C ALA A 100 -9.42 -22.08 30.35
N THR A 101 -8.95 -22.52 31.52
CA THR A 101 -9.55 -23.68 32.22
C THR A 101 -11.04 -23.48 32.45
N LYS A 102 -11.46 -22.32 33.02
CA LYS A 102 -12.88 -22.06 33.28
C LYS A 102 -13.74 -22.02 32.00
N ILE A 103 -13.19 -21.51 30.90
CA ILE A 103 -13.87 -21.47 29.60
C ILE A 103 -14.08 -22.89 29.09
N LEU A 104 -13.03 -23.72 29.13
CA LEU A 104 -13.10 -25.10 28.68
C LEU A 104 -13.97 -25.98 29.57
N ASP A 105 -13.90 -25.85 30.89
CA ASP A 105 -14.77 -26.58 31.83
C ASP A 105 -16.25 -26.31 31.54
N LYS A 106 -16.58 -25.11 31.05
CA LYS A 106 -17.96 -24.71 30.81
C LYS A 106 -18.44 -25.01 29.39
N PHE A 107 -17.59 -24.75 28.38
CA PHE A 107 -17.97 -24.77 26.97
C PHE A 107 -17.34 -25.92 26.18
N GLY A 108 -16.33 -26.59 26.75
CA GLY A 108 -15.65 -27.68 26.08
C GLY A 108 -15.11 -27.32 24.69
N ALA A 109 -15.32 -28.21 23.73
CA ALA A 109 -14.90 -28.02 22.36
C ALA A 109 -15.59 -26.84 21.63
N GLN A 110 -16.73 -26.34 22.16
CA GLN A 110 -17.44 -25.20 21.58
C GLN A 110 -16.87 -23.83 22.02
N ALA A 111 -15.82 -23.81 22.83
CA ALA A 111 -15.26 -22.59 23.40
C ALA A 111 -14.89 -21.54 22.32
N LEU A 112 -14.20 -21.96 21.26
CA LEU A 112 -13.79 -21.04 20.18
C LEU A 112 -14.99 -20.54 19.36
N GLU A 113 -15.97 -21.40 19.11
CA GLU A 113 -17.20 -21.02 18.42
C GLU A 113 -18.02 -19.99 19.20
N ILE A 114 -18.09 -20.15 20.52
CA ILE A 114 -18.74 -19.20 21.42
C ILE A 114 -18.00 -17.86 21.43
N ILE A 115 -16.68 -17.85 21.48
CA ILE A 115 -15.87 -16.64 21.38
C ILE A 115 -16.15 -15.93 20.06
N ALA A 116 -16.24 -16.67 18.95
CA ALA A 116 -16.44 -16.11 17.62
C ALA A 116 -17.85 -15.54 17.43
N ASN A 117 -18.90 -16.26 17.85
CA ASN A 117 -20.26 -16.02 17.43
C ASN A 117 -21.20 -15.51 18.55
N ASP A 118 -20.93 -15.86 19.81
CA ASP A 118 -21.78 -15.46 20.94
C ASP A 118 -20.96 -15.07 22.19
N PRO A 119 -20.19 -13.96 22.13
CA PRO A 119 -19.33 -13.53 23.22
C PRO A 119 -20.10 -13.20 24.51
N ALA A 120 -21.40 -12.95 24.41
CA ALA A 120 -22.23 -12.66 25.59
C ALA A 120 -22.19 -13.85 26.58
N GLN A 121 -22.09 -15.07 26.14
CA GLN A 121 -21.96 -16.24 27.01
C GLN A 121 -20.68 -16.22 27.86
N LEU A 122 -19.61 -15.56 27.39
CA LEU A 122 -18.37 -15.42 28.16
C LEU A 122 -18.56 -14.64 29.45
N THR A 123 -19.55 -13.78 29.52
CA THR A 123 -19.88 -13.01 30.74
C THR A 123 -20.30 -13.90 31.92
N THR A 124 -20.68 -15.14 31.63
CA THR A 124 -20.99 -16.15 32.64
C THR A 124 -19.74 -16.74 33.31
N ILE A 125 -18.54 -16.42 32.80
CA ILE A 125 -17.26 -16.77 33.40
C ILE A 125 -16.86 -15.66 34.38
N SER A 126 -16.61 -16.05 35.63
CA SER A 126 -16.16 -15.10 36.65
C SER A 126 -14.90 -14.36 36.26
N GLY A 127 -14.97 -13.04 36.12
CA GLY A 127 -13.84 -12.17 35.71
C GLY A 127 -13.93 -11.63 34.31
N ILE A 128 -14.90 -12.06 33.50
CA ILE A 128 -15.19 -11.53 32.17
C ILE A 128 -16.43 -10.68 32.20
N SER A 129 -16.28 -9.36 32.01
CA SER A 129 -17.38 -8.40 31.80
C SER A 129 -17.81 -8.38 30.31
N ALA A 130 -18.93 -7.76 29.99
CA ALA A 130 -19.40 -7.57 28.63
C ALA A 130 -18.32 -6.88 27.76
N ASP A 131 -17.72 -5.78 28.22
CA ASP A 131 -16.66 -5.08 27.52
C ASP A 131 -15.44 -5.97 27.27
N LYS A 132 -15.09 -6.85 28.20
CA LYS A 132 -14.00 -7.81 28.00
C LYS A 132 -14.37 -8.88 26.99
N ALA A 133 -15.59 -9.38 27.03
CA ALA A 133 -16.08 -10.37 26.08
C ALA A 133 -16.05 -9.81 24.64
N ASP A 134 -16.48 -8.57 24.46
CA ASP A 134 -16.44 -7.89 23.15
C ASP A 134 -15.01 -7.70 22.63
N ARG A 135 -14.07 -7.31 23.50
CA ARG A 135 -12.66 -7.17 23.13
C ARG A 135 -12.01 -8.52 22.81
N ILE A 136 -12.33 -9.58 23.53
CA ILE A 136 -11.88 -10.95 23.24
C ILE A 136 -12.37 -11.37 21.84
N GLN A 137 -13.66 -11.14 21.53
CA GLN A 137 -14.23 -11.46 20.23
C GLN A 137 -13.57 -10.66 19.10
N GLN A 138 -13.37 -9.36 19.31
CA GLN A 138 -12.74 -8.50 18.31
C GLN A 138 -11.34 -8.98 17.97
N GLU A 139 -10.54 -9.30 19.00
CA GLU A 139 -9.18 -9.80 18.78
C GLU A 139 -9.19 -11.18 18.11
N PHE A 140 -10.07 -12.08 18.54
CA PHE A 140 -10.25 -13.38 17.91
C PHE A 140 -10.61 -13.23 16.41
N LYS A 141 -11.59 -12.40 16.08
CA LYS A 141 -11.98 -12.12 14.71
C LYS A 141 -10.85 -11.47 13.91
N ARG A 142 -10.04 -10.61 14.54
CA ARG A 142 -8.89 -10.01 13.90
C ARG A 142 -7.87 -11.07 13.50
N MET A 143 -7.52 -11.94 14.41
CA MET A 143 -6.52 -12.99 14.19
C MET A 143 -6.94 -14.00 13.11
N PHE A 144 -8.14 -14.55 13.25
CA PHE A 144 -8.64 -15.55 12.29
C PHE A 144 -9.08 -14.93 10.96
N GLY A 145 -9.64 -13.72 10.97
CA GLY A 145 -10.04 -13.02 9.75
C GLY A 145 -8.86 -12.68 8.83
N MET A 146 -7.69 -12.38 9.39
CA MET A 146 -6.49 -12.16 8.58
C MET A 146 -6.06 -13.45 7.86
N ARG A 147 -6.08 -14.59 8.56
CA ARG A 147 -5.70 -15.88 7.95
C ARG A 147 -6.68 -16.33 6.88
N GLU A 148 -7.96 -16.22 7.17
CA GLU A 148 -9.02 -16.51 6.19
C GLU A 148 -8.83 -15.65 4.93
N LEU A 149 -8.53 -14.36 5.11
CA LEU A 149 -8.26 -13.47 4.00
C LEU A 149 -7.02 -13.88 3.20
N ILE A 150 -5.93 -14.26 3.87
CA ILE A 150 -4.69 -14.72 3.21
C ILE A 150 -4.98 -15.97 2.38
N ALA A 151 -5.63 -16.98 2.96
CA ALA A 151 -6.00 -18.21 2.27
C ALA A 151 -6.97 -17.95 1.10
N TYR A 152 -7.92 -17.05 1.29
CA TYR A 152 -8.85 -16.65 0.24
C TYR A 152 -8.14 -15.94 -0.92
N LEU A 153 -7.30 -14.96 -0.63
CA LEU A 153 -6.63 -14.17 -1.67
C LEU A 153 -5.53 -14.95 -2.39
N ALA A 154 -4.95 -15.98 -1.77
CA ALA A 154 -3.98 -16.87 -2.41
C ALA A 154 -4.57 -17.59 -3.64
N GLN A 155 -5.88 -17.89 -3.67
CA GLN A 155 -6.57 -18.50 -4.82
C GLN A 155 -6.53 -17.60 -6.06
N PHE A 156 -6.30 -16.30 -5.89
CA PHE A 156 -6.21 -15.30 -6.94
C PHE A 156 -4.77 -14.81 -7.16
N GLU A 157 -3.77 -15.61 -6.77
CA GLU A 157 -2.34 -15.30 -6.92
C GLU A 157 -1.88 -14.02 -6.17
N ILE A 158 -2.64 -13.61 -5.15
CA ILE A 158 -2.26 -12.49 -4.28
C ILE A 158 -1.42 -13.04 -3.14
N SER A 159 -0.17 -12.55 -3.05
CA SER A 159 0.77 -13.01 -2.03
C SER A 159 0.30 -12.70 -0.59
N PRO A 160 0.72 -13.51 0.40
CA PRO A 160 0.38 -13.29 1.81
C PRO A 160 0.69 -11.87 2.30
N ARG A 161 1.83 -11.33 1.90
CA ARG A 161 2.20 -9.94 2.22
C ARG A 161 1.17 -8.92 1.73
N ARG A 162 0.69 -9.07 0.48
CA ARG A 162 -0.33 -8.18 -0.10
C ARG A 162 -1.68 -8.38 0.58
N ALA A 163 -2.03 -9.62 0.95
CA ALA A 163 -3.24 -9.91 1.72
C ALA A 163 -3.22 -9.24 3.11
N MET A 164 -2.06 -9.22 3.78
CA MET A 164 -1.88 -8.49 5.03
C MET A 164 -2.05 -6.97 4.87
N GLU A 165 -1.55 -6.39 3.77
CA GLU A 165 -1.78 -4.97 3.45
C GLU A 165 -3.29 -4.69 3.26
N VAL A 166 -4.01 -5.58 2.58
CA VAL A 166 -5.47 -5.51 2.43
C VAL A 166 -6.16 -5.57 3.79
N PHE A 167 -5.73 -6.49 4.66
CA PHE A 167 -6.30 -6.60 6.00
C PHE A 167 -6.04 -5.35 6.86
N ARG A 168 -4.87 -4.72 6.73
CA ARG A 168 -4.58 -3.44 7.43
C ARG A 168 -5.53 -2.31 7.02
N VAL A 169 -5.96 -2.30 5.76
CA VAL A 169 -6.87 -1.27 5.24
C VAL A 169 -8.32 -1.53 5.65
N PHE A 170 -8.80 -2.76 5.47
CA PHE A 170 -10.22 -3.09 5.67
C PHE A 170 -10.54 -3.81 6.99
N GLY A 171 -9.51 -4.28 7.70
CA GLY A 171 -9.68 -5.01 8.95
C GLY A 171 -10.51 -6.29 8.80
N PRO A 172 -11.28 -6.67 9.83
CA PRO A 172 -12.16 -7.85 9.80
C PRO A 172 -13.26 -7.79 8.73
N SER A 173 -13.54 -6.61 8.17
CA SER A 173 -14.54 -6.43 7.11
C SER A 173 -13.98 -6.67 5.70
N ALA A 174 -12.69 -7.01 5.56
CA ALA A 174 -12.01 -7.17 4.28
C ALA A 174 -12.73 -8.13 3.33
N MET A 175 -13.13 -9.31 3.81
CA MET A 175 -13.85 -10.31 3.01
C MET A 175 -15.16 -9.75 2.45
N ASN A 176 -15.94 -9.06 3.27
CA ASN A 176 -17.21 -8.46 2.85
C ASN A 176 -17.00 -7.30 1.87
N ALA A 177 -15.99 -6.46 2.11
CA ALA A 177 -15.66 -5.36 1.21
C ALA A 177 -15.24 -5.88 -0.17
N ILE A 178 -14.35 -6.88 -0.23
CA ILE A 178 -13.84 -7.46 -1.47
C ILE A 178 -14.93 -8.23 -2.22
N SER A 179 -15.79 -9.00 -1.52
CA SER A 179 -16.87 -9.74 -2.16
C SER A 179 -17.93 -8.82 -2.78
N SER A 180 -18.18 -7.65 -2.18
CA SER A 180 -19.10 -6.65 -2.72
C SER A 180 -18.49 -5.77 -3.80
N ASN A 181 -17.21 -5.44 -3.69
CA ASN A 181 -16.47 -4.65 -4.67
C ASN A 181 -14.99 -5.03 -4.72
N PRO A 182 -14.59 -6.00 -5.56
CA PRO A 182 -13.19 -6.41 -5.73
C PRO A 182 -12.26 -5.28 -6.19
N TYR A 183 -12.80 -4.28 -6.90
CA TYR A 183 -12.02 -3.19 -7.48
C TYR A 183 -11.50 -2.18 -6.44
N LEU A 184 -11.97 -2.26 -5.18
CA LEU A 184 -11.36 -1.56 -4.05
C LEU A 184 -9.87 -1.92 -3.89
N LEU A 185 -9.46 -3.12 -4.29
CA LEU A 185 -8.07 -3.56 -4.29
C LEU A 185 -7.17 -2.76 -5.23
N CYS A 186 -7.73 -2.18 -6.29
CA CYS A 186 -7.00 -1.35 -7.27
C CYS A 186 -6.81 0.09 -6.81
N GLY A 187 -7.53 0.51 -5.75
CA GLY A 187 -7.48 1.87 -5.19
C GLY A 187 -6.28 2.09 -4.29
N GLU A 188 -6.09 3.37 -3.89
CA GLU A 188 -5.13 3.74 -2.84
C GLU A 188 -5.59 3.21 -1.46
N PRO A 189 -4.70 2.82 -0.57
CA PRO A 189 -3.23 2.75 -0.76
C PRO A 189 -2.75 1.42 -1.36
N LEU A 190 -3.65 0.50 -1.70
CA LEU A 190 -3.31 -0.89 -2.05
C LEU A 190 -2.68 -1.04 -3.43
N GLN A 191 -3.26 -0.42 -4.45
CA GLN A 191 -2.78 -0.46 -5.85
C GLN A 191 -2.46 -1.87 -6.38
N LEU A 192 -3.32 -2.86 -6.09
CA LEU A 192 -3.17 -4.19 -6.65
C LEU A 192 -3.44 -4.18 -8.16
N ASP A 193 -2.90 -5.18 -8.87
CA ASP A 193 -3.14 -5.31 -10.31
C ASP A 193 -4.64 -5.55 -10.58
N PHE A 194 -5.14 -4.89 -11.60
CA PHE A 194 -6.53 -4.98 -12.04
C PHE A 194 -6.97 -6.42 -12.38
N ARG A 195 -6.03 -7.27 -12.82
CA ARG A 195 -6.29 -8.68 -13.11
C ARG A 195 -6.75 -9.46 -11.87
N HIS A 196 -6.18 -9.17 -10.70
CA HIS A 196 -6.61 -9.82 -9.46
C HIS A 196 -8.05 -9.45 -9.11
N ALA A 197 -8.40 -8.16 -9.25
CA ALA A 197 -9.77 -7.71 -9.03
C ALA A 197 -10.76 -8.34 -10.02
N ASP A 198 -10.39 -8.42 -11.31
CA ASP A 198 -11.20 -9.08 -12.35
C ASP A 198 -11.39 -10.57 -12.05
N SER A 199 -10.36 -11.30 -11.61
CA SER A 199 -10.45 -12.71 -11.22
C SER A 199 -11.41 -12.91 -10.04
N ILE A 200 -11.35 -12.05 -9.03
CA ILE A 200 -12.27 -12.10 -7.89
C ILE A 200 -13.70 -11.74 -8.35
N ALA A 201 -13.87 -10.73 -9.19
CA ALA A 201 -15.16 -10.35 -9.73
C ALA A 201 -15.81 -11.49 -10.53
N GLN A 202 -15.02 -12.23 -11.33
CA GLN A 202 -15.48 -13.43 -12.05
C GLN A 202 -15.89 -14.55 -11.08
N TYR A 203 -15.16 -14.76 -10.00
CA TYR A 203 -15.52 -15.73 -8.99
C TYR A 203 -16.89 -15.44 -8.36
N TYR A 204 -17.23 -14.17 -8.17
CA TYR A 204 -18.56 -13.73 -7.70
C TYR A 204 -19.58 -13.53 -8.81
N HIS A 205 -19.29 -13.95 -10.04
CA HIS A 205 -20.17 -13.80 -11.20
C HIS A 205 -20.64 -12.36 -11.47
N MET A 206 -19.79 -11.39 -11.17
CA MET A 206 -20.09 -9.98 -11.45
C MET A 206 -20.08 -9.74 -12.97
N GLU A 207 -20.98 -8.88 -13.43
CA GLU A 207 -21.06 -8.53 -14.85
C GLU A 207 -19.81 -7.75 -15.29
N GLY A 208 -19.30 -8.05 -16.48
CA GLY A 208 -18.09 -7.43 -17.03
C GLY A 208 -18.21 -5.92 -17.33
N ASP A 209 -19.42 -5.37 -17.21
CA ASP A 209 -19.73 -3.94 -17.35
C ASP A 209 -20.34 -3.34 -16.08
N CYS A 210 -20.14 -3.99 -14.92
CA CYS A 210 -20.57 -3.43 -13.65
C CYS A 210 -19.87 -2.07 -13.39
N THR A 211 -20.58 -1.16 -12.74
CA THR A 211 -20.14 0.22 -12.51
C THR A 211 -18.75 0.27 -11.85
N GLN A 212 -18.51 -0.55 -10.83
CA GLN A 212 -17.24 -0.61 -10.10
C GLN A 212 -16.05 -0.95 -11.03
N ARG A 213 -16.26 -1.84 -12.01
CA ARG A 213 -15.22 -2.19 -12.98
C ARG A 213 -14.93 -1.04 -13.93
N LEU A 214 -15.96 -0.36 -14.39
CA LEU A 214 -15.82 0.79 -15.30
C LEU A 214 -15.09 1.95 -14.62
N GLU A 215 -15.49 2.30 -13.40
CA GLU A 215 -14.86 3.33 -12.57
C GLU A 215 -13.37 2.99 -12.29
N ALA A 216 -13.09 1.78 -11.86
CA ALA A 216 -11.72 1.34 -11.61
C ALA A 216 -10.84 1.38 -12.87
N ALA A 217 -11.39 1.08 -14.04
CA ALA A 217 -10.66 1.16 -15.30
C ALA A 217 -10.30 2.61 -15.67
N LEU A 218 -11.21 3.57 -15.45
CA LEU A 218 -10.96 4.99 -15.66
C LEU A 218 -9.86 5.51 -14.72
N LEU A 219 -9.98 5.21 -13.43
CA LEU A 219 -8.98 5.58 -12.41
C LEU A 219 -7.61 4.98 -12.71
N ARG A 220 -7.56 3.68 -13.06
CA ARG A 220 -6.32 3.02 -13.45
C ARG A 220 -5.67 3.65 -14.67
N THR A 221 -6.47 4.01 -15.68
CA THR A 221 -5.96 4.65 -16.90
C THR A 221 -5.32 5.99 -16.59
N LEU A 222 -5.94 6.82 -15.75
CA LEU A 222 -5.38 8.09 -15.32
C LEU A 222 -4.10 7.90 -14.49
N ARG A 223 -4.09 6.99 -13.52
CA ARG A 223 -2.90 6.70 -12.69
C ARG A 223 -1.71 6.18 -13.52
N HIS A 224 -1.99 5.30 -14.48
CA HIS A 224 -0.95 4.82 -15.40
C HIS A 224 -0.32 5.97 -16.20
N ASN A 225 -1.14 6.88 -16.70
CA ASN A 225 -0.65 8.05 -17.43
C ASN A 225 0.05 9.06 -16.52
N ALA A 226 -0.35 9.18 -15.27
CA ALA A 226 0.36 10.00 -14.27
C ALA A 226 1.78 9.47 -14.03
N GLY A 227 1.96 8.14 -13.97
CA GLY A 227 3.28 7.50 -13.93
C GLY A 227 4.16 7.80 -15.15
N ASN A 228 3.56 8.13 -16.28
CA ASN A 228 4.24 8.57 -17.51
C ASN A 228 4.44 10.10 -17.62
N GLY A 229 4.11 10.84 -16.57
CA GLY A 229 4.28 12.29 -16.48
C GLY A 229 3.09 13.13 -16.98
N HIS A 230 1.92 12.54 -17.16
CA HIS A 230 0.70 13.23 -17.56
C HIS A 230 -0.24 13.41 -16.37
N THR A 231 -0.52 14.64 -15.99
CA THR A 231 -1.42 14.96 -14.86
C THR A 231 -2.90 14.82 -15.21
N CYS A 232 -3.23 14.86 -16.51
CA CYS A 232 -4.60 14.76 -17.04
C CYS A 232 -4.63 14.09 -18.40
N LEU A 233 -5.82 13.69 -18.82
CA LEU A 233 -6.12 13.24 -20.18
C LEU A 233 -7.35 13.96 -20.75
N PRO A 234 -7.36 14.23 -22.08
CA PRO A 234 -8.59 14.62 -22.75
C PRO A 234 -9.69 13.55 -22.54
N ARG A 235 -10.93 13.96 -22.26
CA ARG A 235 -12.06 13.06 -22.02
C ARG A 235 -12.18 11.97 -23.09
N ALA A 236 -12.09 12.33 -24.36
CA ALA A 236 -12.21 11.37 -25.46
C ALA A 236 -11.09 10.32 -25.43
N GLN A 237 -9.86 10.73 -25.18
CA GLN A 237 -8.70 9.82 -25.10
C GLN A 237 -8.79 8.89 -23.89
N LEU A 238 -9.24 9.41 -22.73
CA LEU A 238 -9.46 8.59 -21.54
C LEU A 238 -10.48 7.48 -21.82
N LEU A 239 -11.63 7.82 -22.41
CA LEU A 239 -12.69 6.87 -22.74
C LEU A 239 -12.21 5.81 -23.74
N GLU A 240 -11.51 6.23 -24.80
CA GLU A 240 -10.96 5.31 -25.80
C GLU A 240 -9.93 4.34 -25.18
N THR A 241 -8.99 4.88 -24.42
CA THR A 241 -7.94 4.06 -23.78
C THR A 241 -8.54 3.06 -22.77
N ALA A 242 -9.45 3.51 -21.92
CA ALA A 242 -10.13 2.64 -20.97
C ALA A 242 -11.02 1.59 -21.67
N SER A 243 -11.72 1.98 -22.76
CA SER A 243 -12.53 1.07 -23.61
C SER A 243 -11.67 -0.08 -24.17
N HIS A 244 -10.52 0.23 -24.72
CA HIS A 244 -9.58 -0.79 -25.21
C HIS A 244 -9.05 -1.68 -24.08
N PHE A 245 -8.78 -1.10 -22.92
CA PHE A 245 -8.22 -1.83 -21.78
C PHE A 245 -9.17 -2.90 -21.24
N ILE A 246 -10.47 -2.59 -21.08
CA ILE A 246 -11.44 -3.52 -20.48
C ILE A 246 -12.41 -4.16 -21.51
N HIS A 247 -12.24 -3.87 -22.79
CA HIS A 247 -13.08 -4.33 -23.90
C HIS A 247 -14.58 -4.00 -23.70
N GLN A 248 -14.88 -2.77 -23.26
CA GLN A 248 -16.24 -2.28 -23.10
C GLN A 248 -16.49 -1.05 -23.99
N PRO A 249 -17.73 -0.84 -24.50
CA PRO A 249 -18.06 0.31 -25.34
C PRO A 249 -17.80 1.64 -24.62
N PRO A 250 -17.27 2.67 -25.32
CA PRO A 250 -17.00 3.99 -24.72
C PRO A 250 -18.22 4.65 -24.08
N GLU A 251 -19.43 4.37 -24.58
CA GLU A 251 -20.70 4.94 -24.08
C GLU A 251 -21.01 4.49 -22.65
N LYS A 252 -20.63 3.24 -22.26
CA LYS A 252 -20.78 2.75 -20.89
C LYS A 252 -19.78 3.45 -19.96
N LEU A 253 -18.53 3.58 -20.40
CA LEU A 253 -17.50 4.29 -19.67
C LEU A 253 -17.82 5.77 -19.51
N ALA A 254 -18.47 6.40 -20.50
CA ALA A 254 -18.87 7.80 -20.40
C ALA A 254 -19.85 8.04 -19.24
N LYS A 255 -20.81 7.13 -19.03
CA LYS A 255 -21.74 7.22 -17.89
C LYS A 255 -21.03 7.07 -16.55
N ALA A 256 -20.14 6.07 -16.45
CA ALA A 256 -19.34 5.87 -15.24
C ALA A 256 -18.42 7.08 -14.97
N LEU A 257 -17.82 7.67 -16.00
CA LEU A 257 -17.01 8.88 -15.89
C LEU A 257 -17.81 10.07 -15.36
N ASP A 258 -19.02 10.29 -15.90
CA ASP A 258 -19.90 11.36 -15.45
C ASP A 258 -20.28 11.17 -13.97
N GLN A 259 -20.53 9.93 -13.54
CA GLN A 259 -20.77 9.59 -12.13
C GLN A 259 -19.54 9.88 -11.25
N CYS A 260 -18.33 9.45 -11.65
CA CYS A 260 -17.10 9.77 -10.91
C CYS A 260 -16.87 11.28 -10.78
N ILE A 261 -17.29 12.10 -11.77
CA ILE A 261 -17.20 13.55 -11.68
C ILE A 261 -18.25 14.12 -10.72
N GLU A 262 -19.47 13.60 -10.74
CA GLU A 262 -20.55 14.00 -9.82
C GLU A 262 -20.25 13.66 -8.35
N THR A 263 -19.50 12.57 -8.11
CA THR A 263 -19.07 12.14 -6.76
C THR A 263 -17.73 12.71 -6.32
N ASP A 264 -17.14 13.62 -7.09
CA ASP A 264 -15.81 14.21 -6.84
C ASP A 264 -14.64 13.21 -6.82
N GLU A 265 -14.84 11.98 -7.32
CA GLU A 265 -13.75 11.01 -7.48
C GLU A 265 -12.81 11.38 -8.62
N LEU A 266 -13.33 12.09 -9.62
CA LEU A 266 -12.57 12.67 -10.72
C LEU A 266 -12.95 14.14 -10.92
N SER A 267 -12.00 14.93 -11.41
CA SER A 267 -12.22 16.35 -11.68
C SER A 267 -12.13 16.65 -13.18
N VAL A 268 -12.87 17.65 -13.64
CA VAL A 268 -12.85 18.11 -15.03
C VAL A 268 -12.42 19.59 -15.12
N ARG A 269 -11.56 19.90 -16.10
CA ARG A 269 -11.19 21.28 -16.47
C ARG A 269 -11.32 21.46 -17.97
N MET A 270 -11.79 22.64 -18.36
CA MET A 270 -11.90 23.02 -19.77
C MET A 270 -10.66 23.79 -20.22
N PHE A 271 -9.98 23.31 -21.27
CA PHE A 271 -8.91 24.03 -21.94
C PHE A 271 -9.27 24.17 -23.42
N GLU A 272 -9.38 25.40 -23.91
CA GLU A 272 -9.69 25.70 -25.30
C GLU A 272 -10.91 24.95 -25.86
N GLY A 273 -11.95 24.77 -25.03
CA GLY A 273 -13.16 24.04 -25.38
C GLY A 273 -13.08 22.53 -25.26
N THR A 274 -11.93 21.96 -24.87
CA THR A 274 -11.75 20.51 -24.66
C THR A 274 -11.80 20.19 -23.18
N PRO A 275 -12.63 19.21 -22.74
CA PRO A 275 -12.64 18.74 -21.36
C PRO A 275 -11.46 17.80 -21.08
N TYR A 276 -10.69 18.11 -20.05
CA TYR A 276 -9.60 17.30 -19.51
C TYR A 276 -10.00 16.74 -18.17
N ILE A 277 -9.71 15.46 -17.96
CA ILE A 277 -10.04 14.72 -16.74
C ILE A 277 -8.77 14.53 -15.91
N TYR A 278 -8.90 14.77 -14.61
CA TYR A 278 -7.84 14.72 -13.62
C TYR A 278 -8.17 13.80 -12.47
N LEU A 279 -7.14 13.26 -11.84
CA LEU A 279 -7.22 12.86 -10.44
C LEU A 279 -7.26 14.14 -9.57
N PRO A 280 -8.16 14.24 -8.57
CA PRO A 280 -8.38 15.48 -7.81
C PRO A 280 -7.13 16.04 -7.13
N ASP A 281 -6.27 15.16 -6.60
CA ASP A 281 -5.00 15.50 -5.95
C ASP A 281 -4.01 16.12 -6.92
N LEU A 282 -3.92 15.61 -8.15
CA LEU A 282 -3.04 16.18 -9.18
C LEU A 282 -3.54 17.54 -9.68
N LEU A 283 -4.86 17.70 -9.80
CA LEU A 283 -5.44 19.01 -10.15
C LEU A 283 -5.16 20.04 -9.05
N ALA A 284 -5.33 19.66 -7.77
CA ALA A 284 -5.05 20.53 -6.65
C ALA A 284 -3.56 20.92 -6.59
N ALA A 285 -2.65 19.98 -6.85
CA ALA A 285 -1.22 20.23 -6.90
C ALA A 285 -0.85 21.20 -8.04
N GLU A 286 -1.40 21.01 -9.26
CA GLU A 286 -1.19 21.96 -10.36
C GLU A 286 -1.68 23.37 -10.03
N GLN A 287 -2.87 23.47 -9.41
CA GLN A 287 -3.44 24.75 -9.01
C GLN A 287 -2.57 25.46 -7.97
N ASP A 288 -2.11 24.74 -6.94
CA ASP A 288 -1.23 25.29 -5.91
C ASP A 288 0.10 25.79 -6.51
N ILE A 289 0.70 25.01 -7.42
CA ILE A 289 1.92 25.43 -8.14
C ILE A 289 1.65 26.70 -8.96
N ALA A 290 0.55 26.74 -9.71
CA ALA A 290 0.22 27.90 -10.53
C ALA A 290 -0.02 29.15 -9.68
N ASP A 291 -0.73 29.03 -8.57
CA ASP A 291 -1.01 30.13 -7.65
C ASP A 291 0.27 30.67 -7.00
N ARG A 292 1.17 29.77 -6.57
CA ARG A 292 2.47 30.16 -6.00
C ARG A 292 3.37 30.84 -7.01
N LEU A 293 3.43 30.34 -8.24
CA LEU A 293 4.19 30.99 -9.32
C LEU A 293 3.62 32.35 -9.66
N ALA A 294 2.28 32.48 -9.73
CA ALA A 294 1.62 33.76 -9.95
C ALA A 294 1.91 34.79 -8.83
N LEU A 295 1.95 34.34 -7.58
CA LEU A 295 2.34 35.16 -6.43
C LEU A 295 3.81 35.61 -6.52
N LEU A 296 4.71 34.69 -6.88
CA LEU A 296 6.12 35.01 -7.08
C LEU A 296 6.30 36.04 -8.20
N ALA A 297 5.63 35.86 -9.33
CA ALA A 297 5.71 36.78 -10.49
C ALA A 297 5.21 38.19 -10.18
N LYS A 298 4.27 38.34 -9.22
CA LYS A 298 3.72 39.66 -8.81
C LYS A 298 4.61 40.41 -7.81
N ARG A 299 5.62 39.82 -7.25
CA ARG A 299 6.53 40.50 -6.32
C ARG A 299 7.30 41.61 -7.05
N GLU A 300 7.68 42.66 -6.32
CA GLU A 300 8.54 43.71 -6.86
C GLU A 300 9.89 43.10 -7.28
N LYS A 301 10.35 43.53 -8.48
CA LYS A 301 11.64 43.09 -9.00
C LYS A 301 12.76 43.70 -8.19
N GLN A 302 13.80 42.90 -7.94
CA GLN A 302 14.96 43.36 -7.21
C GLN A 302 15.85 44.21 -8.12
N THR A 303 16.32 45.36 -7.61
CA THR A 303 17.30 46.16 -8.30
C THR A 303 18.68 45.88 -7.69
N VAL A 304 19.57 45.29 -8.48
CA VAL A 304 20.94 44.97 -8.05
C VAL A 304 21.87 46.06 -8.61
N ARG A 305 22.51 46.81 -7.70
CA ARG A 305 23.51 47.81 -8.09
C ARG A 305 24.77 47.15 -8.64
N ASP A 306 25.35 47.74 -9.69
CA ASP A 306 26.63 47.32 -10.29
C ASP A 306 26.70 45.85 -10.73
N LEU A 307 25.55 45.21 -11.08
CA LEU A 307 25.47 43.80 -11.43
C LEU A 307 26.44 43.44 -12.56
N ASP A 308 26.54 44.22 -13.64
CA ASP A 308 27.46 43.93 -14.72
C ASP A 308 28.94 44.02 -14.32
N LYS A 309 29.29 44.90 -13.41
CA LYS A 309 30.63 44.96 -12.83
C LYS A 309 30.92 43.73 -11.96
N ASN A 310 29.93 43.31 -11.18
CA ASN A 310 30.08 42.11 -10.33
C ASN A 310 30.24 40.87 -11.19
N ILE A 311 29.52 40.74 -12.32
CA ILE A 311 29.72 39.64 -13.28
C ILE A 311 31.14 39.70 -13.88
N GLN A 312 31.65 40.87 -14.25
CA GLN A 312 33.00 41.01 -14.78
C GLN A 312 34.08 40.62 -13.73
N VAL A 313 33.92 41.03 -12.49
CA VAL A 313 34.83 40.62 -11.39
C VAL A 313 34.81 39.12 -11.24
N LEU A 314 33.64 38.50 -11.31
CA LEU A 314 33.51 37.05 -11.21
C LEU A 314 34.20 36.32 -12.38
N GLU A 315 34.08 36.83 -13.60
CA GLU A 315 34.80 36.32 -14.80
C GLU A 315 36.33 36.40 -14.60
N LEU A 316 36.82 37.51 -14.10
CA LEU A 316 38.25 37.70 -13.81
C LEU A 316 38.74 36.72 -12.74
N THR A 317 37.95 36.52 -11.69
CA THR A 317 38.33 35.63 -10.57
C THR A 317 38.35 34.16 -11.00
N GLN A 318 37.40 33.75 -11.90
CA GLN A 318 37.30 32.39 -12.39
C GLN A 318 38.17 32.09 -13.60
N GLY A 319 38.75 33.12 -14.25
CA GLY A 319 39.66 32.99 -15.37
C GLY A 319 38.98 32.62 -16.72
N PHE A 320 37.66 32.78 -16.83
CA PHE A 320 36.91 32.57 -18.07
C PHE A 320 35.72 33.54 -18.19
N ALA A 321 35.26 33.78 -19.42
CA ALA A 321 34.12 34.62 -19.71
C ALA A 321 32.83 33.78 -19.89
N TYR A 322 31.72 34.25 -19.33
CA TYR A 322 30.40 33.66 -19.57
C TYR A 322 29.90 33.96 -20.97
N ALA A 323 29.26 32.98 -21.60
CA ALA A 323 28.59 33.20 -22.89
C ALA A 323 27.42 34.21 -22.76
N PRO A 324 27.03 34.89 -23.85
CA PRO A 324 25.99 35.93 -23.79
C PRO A 324 24.69 35.47 -23.13
N LEU A 325 24.21 34.24 -23.42
CA LEU A 325 22.99 33.67 -22.82
C LEU A 325 23.18 33.32 -21.32
N GLN A 326 24.40 32.91 -20.92
CA GLN A 326 24.70 32.67 -19.52
C GLN A 326 24.68 33.99 -18.73
N LYS A 327 25.26 35.07 -19.28
CA LYS A 327 25.19 36.42 -18.68
C LYS A 327 23.75 36.91 -18.57
N GLU A 328 22.94 36.67 -19.58
CA GLU A 328 21.52 37.03 -19.56
C GLU A 328 20.78 36.24 -18.46
N ALA A 329 21.01 34.93 -18.35
CA ALA A 329 20.43 34.08 -17.30
C ALA A 329 20.85 34.58 -15.90
N ILE A 330 22.14 34.91 -15.68
CA ILE A 330 22.64 35.48 -14.42
C ILE A 330 21.93 36.79 -14.10
N ARG A 331 21.81 37.74 -15.06
CA ARG A 331 21.09 39.00 -14.85
C ARG A 331 19.65 38.75 -14.45
N LYS A 332 18.92 37.90 -15.22
CA LYS A 332 17.52 37.56 -14.93
C LYS A 332 17.36 36.90 -13.55
N ALA A 333 18.25 36.01 -13.18
CA ALA A 333 18.20 35.36 -11.86
C ALA A 333 18.36 36.34 -10.70
N MET A 334 19.10 37.44 -10.92
CA MET A 334 19.36 38.47 -9.90
C MET A 334 18.27 39.53 -9.84
N THR A 335 17.45 39.67 -10.88
CA THR A 335 16.46 40.76 -10.99
C THR A 335 15.01 40.27 -11.04
N GLU A 336 14.79 39.04 -11.51
CA GLU A 336 13.45 38.46 -11.62
C GLU A 336 13.16 37.54 -10.40
N ASN A 337 11.88 37.45 -10.04
CA ASN A 337 11.45 36.65 -8.90
C ASN A 337 11.37 35.14 -9.19
N CYS A 338 11.34 34.77 -10.46
CA CYS A 338 11.30 33.39 -10.92
C CYS A 338 12.03 33.28 -12.27
N LEU A 339 12.88 32.28 -12.41
CA LEU A 339 13.62 32.00 -13.64
C LEU A 339 13.62 30.49 -13.90
N VAL A 340 13.31 30.08 -15.13
CA VAL A 340 13.48 28.71 -15.61
C VAL A 340 14.74 28.66 -16.48
N LEU A 341 15.77 27.95 -16.01
CA LEU A 341 17.03 27.75 -16.73
C LEU A 341 17.05 26.35 -17.37
N THR A 342 16.97 26.29 -18.70
CA THR A 342 16.98 25.05 -19.47
C THR A 342 18.18 25.00 -20.41
N GLY A 343 18.50 23.81 -20.89
CA GLY A 343 19.58 23.59 -21.86
C GLY A 343 20.05 22.14 -21.91
N GLY A 344 20.65 21.74 -23.02
CA GLY A 344 21.19 20.39 -23.21
C GLY A 344 22.38 20.06 -22.29
N PRO A 345 22.88 18.83 -22.30
CA PRO A 345 24.12 18.45 -21.61
C PRO A 345 25.29 19.34 -22.09
N GLY A 346 26.19 19.72 -21.17
CA GLY A 346 27.39 20.50 -21.52
C GLY A 346 27.19 22.00 -21.83
N THR A 347 25.96 22.53 -21.80
CA THR A 347 25.71 23.98 -22.09
C THR A 347 26.10 24.93 -20.96
N GLY A 348 26.71 24.42 -19.88
CA GLY A 348 27.18 25.25 -18.75
C GLY A 348 26.09 25.69 -17.79
N LYS A 349 24.97 24.94 -17.66
CA LYS A 349 23.91 25.23 -16.66
C LYS A 349 24.47 25.32 -15.24
N THR A 350 25.25 24.32 -14.82
CA THR A 350 25.87 24.27 -13.49
C THR A 350 26.80 25.47 -13.28
N THR A 351 27.59 25.84 -14.29
CA THR A 351 28.46 27.02 -14.26
C THR A 351 27.66 28.30 -14.06
N THR A 352 26.52 28.44 -14.76
CA THR A 352 25.62 29.57 -14.63
C THR A 352 24.99 29.63 -13.22
N VAL A 353 24.53 28.48 -12.69
CA VAL A 353 23.95 28.40 -11.34
C VAL A 353 25.00 28.75 -10.26
N ASN A 354 26.23 28.25 -10.40
CA ASN A 354 27.31 28.60 -9.48
C ASN A 354 27.62 30.11 -9.48
N ALA A 355 27.60 30.74 -10.67
CA ALA A 355 27.76 32.22 -10.76
C ALA A 355 26.65 32.96 -10.01
N ILE A 356 25.40 32.51 -10.17
CA ILE A 356 24.25 33.10 -9.47
C ILE A 356 24.41 32.98 -7.96
N LEU A 357 24.79 31.77 -7.46
CA LEU A 357 25.00 31.54 -6.03
C LEU A 357 26.09 32.44 -5.46
N GLN A 358 27.25 32.55 -6.13
CA GLN A 358 28.34 33.43 -5.67
C GLN A 358 27.94 34.89 -5.62
N LEU A 359 27.14 35.38 -6.59
CA LEU A 359 26.63 36.74 -6.57
C LEU A 359 25.62 36.97 -5.45
N LEU A 360 24.77 35.98 -5.13
CA LEU A 360 23.83 36.06 -4.02
C LEU A 360 24.54 36.06 -2.67
N GLU A 361 25.56 35.20 -2.50
CA GLU A 361 26.42 35.17 -1.28
C GLU A 361 27.10 36.52 -1.07
N HIS A 362 27.69 37.07 -2.11
CA HIS A 362 28.34 38.40 -2.05
C HIS A 362 27.36 39.53 -1.74
N GLN A 363 26.09 39.43 -2.14
CA GLN A 363 25.06 40.38 -1.73
C GLN A 363 24.69 40.22 -0.26
N ALA A 364 24.56 38.98 0.25
CA ALA A 364 24.21 38.72 1.63
C ALA A 364 25.29 39.20 2.62
N GLU A 365 26.58 39.16 2.24
CA GLU A 365 27.68 39.68 3.02
C GLU A 365 27.73 41.24 3.11
N ARG A 366 26.99 41.92 2.25
CA ARG A 366 26.95 43.40 2.20
C ARG A 366 25.73 44.02 2.89
N VAL A 367 24.81 43.21 3.38
CA VAL A 367 23.62 43.60 4.14
C VAL A 367 23.88 43.38 5.63
#